data_7ab0d820079d40eebbb9cb9920589fa6
#
_entry.id   7ab0d820079d40eebbb9cb9920589fa6
#
_cell.length_a   1.000
_cell.length_b   1.000
_cell.length_c   1.000
_cell.angle_alpha   90.00
_cell.angle_beta   90.00
_cell.angle_gamma   90.00
#
_symmetry.space_group_name_H-M   'P 1'
#
loop_
_entity.id
_entity.type
_entity.pdbx_description
1 polymer ?
#
loop_
_entity_poly.entity_id
_entity_poly.type
_entity_poly.pdbx_seq_one_letter_code
_entity_poly.pdbx_strand_id
1 'polypeptide(L)'
;IAAAAIIASVANTILWMVKFAACLFMLRFFMLRWSEANPEADNSDSFRFGRLTALFSALVYSGCYLAYTTFINPAVYDEAFSILKSNPMMNSASLQAMENILPMMPTYTFFGNLVYCWLFGVVLSAIYSRNIPSKNPF
;
A
#
# COMPACT_ATOMS: atom_id res chain seq x y z
N ILE A 1 -9.85 16.54 25.15
CA ILE A 1 -10.08 16.43 23.69
C ILE A 1 -8.75 16.45 22.95
N ALA A 2 -7.85 17.41 23.23
CA ALA A 2 -6.54 17.47 22.56
C ALA A 2 -5.68 16.23 22.88
N ALA A 3 -5.70 15.74 24.11
CA ALA A 3 -4.98 14.53 24.53
C ALA A 3 -5.50 13.30 23.79
N ALA A 4 -6.82 13.18 23.62
CA ALA A 4 -7.43 12.07 22.90
C ALA A 4 -7.04 12.09 21.41
N ALA A 5 -6.98 13.28 20.79
CA ALA A 5 -6.54 13.43 19.40
C ALA A 5 -5.07 13.03 19.23
N ILE A 6 -4.20 13.41 20.16
CA ILE A 6 -2.79 13.04 20.15
C ILE A 6 -2.62 11.52 20.30
N ILE A 7 -3.35 10.90 21.24
CA ILE A 7 -3.32 9.45 21.45
C ILE A 7 -3.77 8.70 20.18
N ALA A 8 -4.87 9.15 19.56
CA ALA A 8 -5.38 8.56 18.33
C ALA A 8 -4.36 8.69 17.18
N SER A 9 -3.71 9.84 17.05
CA SER A 9 -2.68 10.07 16.03
C SER A 9 -1.46 9.17 16.24
N VAL A 10 -0.99 9.05 17.49
CA VAL A 10 0.14 8.18 17.84
C VAL A 10 -0.21 6.71 17.57
N ALA A 11 -1.41 6.28 18.00
CA ALA A 11 -1.87 4.92 17.77
C ALA A 11 -1.95 4.60 16.27
N ASN A 12 -2.46 5.52 15.46
CA ASN A 12 -2.56 5.37 14.03
C ASN A 12 -1.17 5.26 13.38
N THR A 13 -0.22 6.08 13.82
CA THR A 13 1.16 6.03 13.35
C THR A 13 1.82 4.70 13.69
N ILE A 14 1.63 4.21 14.92
CA ILE A 14 2.16 2.91 15.35
C ILE A 14 1.58 1.78 14.53
N LEU A 15 0.27 1.78 14.29
CA LEU A 15 -0.39 0.78 13.45
C LEU A 15 0.15 0.80 12.02
N TRP A 16 0.37 1.97 11.46
CA TRP A 16 0.96 2.12 10.13
C TRP A 16 2.38 1.55 10.08
N MET A 17 3.20 1.86 11.09
CA MET A 17 4.57 1.33 11.19
C MET A 17 4.59 -0.19 11.34
N VAL A 18 3.70 -0.77 12.17
CA VAL A 18 3.58 -2.22 12.34
C VAL A 18 3.16 -2.88 11.03
N LYS A 19 2.19 -2.32 10.33
CA LYS A 19 1.75 -2.81 9.02
C LYS A 19 2.90 -2.79 8.01
N PHE A 20 3.64 -1.72 7.97
CA PHE A 20 4.78 -1.55 7.07
C PHE A 20 5.86 -2.60 7.37
N ALA A 21 6.24 -2.75 8.63
CA ALA A 21 7.21 -3.75 9.07
C ALA A 21 6.75 -5.17 8.77
N ALA A 22 5.48 -5.47 8.99
CA ALA A 22 4.90 -6.78 8.68
C ALA A 22 5.00 -7.08 7.18
N CYS A 23 4.71 -6.11 6.31
CA CYS A 23 4.86 -6.27 4.87
C CYS A 23 6.31 -6.58 4.47
N LEU A 24 7.28 -5.88 5.06
CA LEU A 24 8.71 -6.12 4.82
C LEU A 24 9.10 -7.55 5.19
N PHE A 25 8.73 -7.97 6.41
CA PHE A 25 9.07 -9.30 6.91
C PHE A 25 8.39 -10.40 6.10
N MET A 26 7.12 -10.24 5.75
CA MET A 26 6.39 -11.25 5.00
C MET A 26 6.94 -11.43 3.60
N LEU A 27 7.26 -10.35 2.92
CA LEU A 27 7.85 -10.44 1.58
C LEU A 27 9.19 -11.16 1.63
N ARG A 28 10.05 -10.77 2.56
CA ARG A 28 11.34 -11.44 2.75
C ARG A 28 11.18 -12.91 3.10
N PHE A 29 10.25 -13.23 4.00
CA PHE A 29 9.97 -14.59 4.41
C PHE A 29 9.55 -15.45 3.21
N PHE A 30 8.62 -14.98 2.40
CA PHE A 30 8.15 -15.72 1.24
C PHE A 30 9.24 -15.89 0.18
N MET A 31 10.05 -14.87 -0.06
CA MET A 31 11.17 -14.96 -0.99
C MET A 31 12.23 -15.95 -0.53
N LEU A 32 12.56 -15.96 0.76
CA LEU A 32 13.49 -16.93 1.34
C LEU A 32 12.96 -18.36 1.22
N ARG A 33 11.70 -18.58 1.57
CA ARG A 33 11.06 -19.89 1.47
C ARG A 33 11.03 -20.40 0.03
N TRP A 34 10.70 -19.51 -0.89
CA TRP A 34 10.70 -19.87 -2.31
C TRP A 34 12.10 -20.22 -2.78
N SER A 35 13.12 -19.48 -2.38
CA SER A 35 14.51 -19.72 -2.73
C SER A 35 14.99 -21.07 -2.17
N GLU A 36 14.62 -21.41 -0.94
CA GLU A 36 14.94 -22.72 -0.34
C GLU A 36 14.29 -23.88 -1.09
N ALA A 37 13.07 -23.68 -1.56
CA ALA A 37 12.34 -24.69 -2.33
C ALA A 37 12.84 -24.80 -3.77
N ASN A 38 13.57 -23.82 -4.28
CA ASN A 38 14.09 -23.77 -5.65
C ASN A 38 15.60 -23.48 -5.62
N PRO A 39 16.43 -24.46 -5.19
CA PRO A 39 17.86 -24.22 -4.98
C PRO A 39 18.64 -23.91 -6.26
N GLU A 40 18.08 -24.18 -7.42
CA GLU A 40 18.70 -23.87 -8.71
C GLU A 40 18.35 -22.47 -9.22
N ALA A 41 17.42 -21.79 -8.56
CA ALA A 41 17.02 -20.44 -8.95
C ALA A 41 18.12 -19.42 -8.64
N ASP A 42 18.30 -18.47 -9.56
CA ASP A 42 19.24 -17.37 -9.38
C ASP A 42 18.55 -16.15 -8.72
N ASN A 43 19.29 -15.07 -8.53
CA ASN A 43 18.77 -13.84 -7.95
C ASN A 43 17.70 -13.19 -8.84
N SER A 44 17.80 -13.35 -10.15
CA SER A 44 16.79 -12.86 -11.10
C SER A 44 15.46 -13.59 -10.92
N ASP A 45 15.49 -14.89 -10.69
CA ASP A 45 14.29 -15.69 -10.43
C ASP A 45 13.65 -15.30 -9.10
N SER A 46 14.43 -15.04 -8.07
CA SER A 46 13.95 -14.55 -6.78
C SER A 46 13.30 -13.19 -6.92
N PHE A 47 13.88 -12.29 -7.70
CA PHE A 47 13.31 -10.99 -8.00
C PHE A 47 11.96 -11.12 -8.72
N ARG A 48 11.89 -12.00 -9.70
CA ARG A 48 10.64 -12.28 -10.42
C ARG A 48 9.55 -12.79 -9.51
N PHE A 49 9.88 -13.71 -8.62
CA PHE A 49 8.93 -14.20 -7.61
C PHE A 49 8.46 -13.08 -6.70
N GLY A 50 9.39 -12.24 -6.22
CA GLY A 50 9.06 -11.11 -5.36
C GLY A 50 8.14 -10.10 -6.03
N ARG A 51 8.37 -9.79 -7.31
CA ARG A 51 7.50 -8.90 -8.09
C ARG A 51 6.09 -9.45 -8.22
N LEU A 52 5.96 -10.74 -8.52
CA LEU A 52 4.65 -11.38 -8.65
C LEU A 52 3.91 -11.40 -7.31
N THR A 53 4.61 -11.73 -6.23
CA THR A 53 4.05 -11.69 -4.87
C THR A 53 3.57 -10.29 -4.51
N ALA A 54 4.37 -9.27 -4.84
CA ALA A 54 4.02 -7.88 -4.62
C ALA A 54 2.77 -7.47 -5.41
N LEU A 55 2.66 -7.90 -6.65
CA LEU A 55 1.49 -7.62 -7.49
C LEU A 55 0.22 -8.24 -6.90
N PHE A 56 0.26 -9.52 -6.52
CA PHE A 56 -0.88 -10.18 -5.89
C PHE A 56 -1.25 -9.52 -4.57
N SER A 57 -0.27 -9.18 -3.74
CA SER A 57 -0.51 -8.48 -2.46
C SER A 57 -1.14 -7.11 -2.69
N ALA A 58 -0.68 -6.38 -3.70
CA ALA A 58 -1.23 -5.09 -4.07
C ALA A 58 -2.69 -5.20 -4.52
N LEU A 59 -3.01 -6.20 -5.33
CA LEU A 59 -4.38 -6.48 -5.79
C LEU A 59 -5.30 -6.78 -4.61
N VAL A 60 -4.88 -7.68 -3.72
CA VAL A 60 -5.66 -8.06 -2.54
C VAL A 60 -5.88 -6.85 -1.62
N TYR A 61 -4.83 -6.10 -1.31
CA TYR A 61 -4.93 -4.92 -0.46
C TYR A 61 -5.85 -3.87 -1.06
N SER A 62 -5.67 -3.55 -2.34
CA SER A 62 -6.49 -2.54 -3.03
C SER A 62 -7.94 -2.96 -3.11
N GLY A 63 -8.21 -4.22 -3.39
CA GLY A 63 -9.56 -4.78 -3.42
C GLY A 63 -10.24 -4.75 -2.05
N CYS A 64 -9.51 -5.11 -0.99
CA CYS A 64 -10.02 -5.04 0.39
C CYS A 64 -10.29 -3.60 0.81
N TYR A 65 -9.42 -2.67 0.46
CA TYR A 65 -9.63 -1.26 0.75
C TYR A 65 -10.84 -0.70 0.01
N LEU A 66 -11.01 -1.06 -1.26
CA LEU A 66 -12.19 -0.68 -2.05
C LEU A 66 -13.47 -1.22 -1.41
N ALA A 67 -13.49 -2.48 -1.00
CA ALA A 67 -14.63 -3.08 -0.32
C ALA A 67 -14.92 -2.36 1.00
N TYR A 68 -13.89 -2.04 1.78
CA TYR A 68 -14.03 -1.30 3.02
C TYR A 68 -14.70 0.06 2.79
N THR A 69 -14.21 0.84 1.82
CA THR A 69 -14.72 2.18 1.55
C THR A 69 -16.10 2.17 0.89
N THR A 70 -16.47 1.06 0.24
CA THR A 70 -17.77 0.94 -0.43
C THR A 70 -18.86 0.40 0.51
N PHE A 71 -18.55 -0.60 1.34
CA PHE A 71 -19.54 -1.33 2.13
C PHE A 71 -19.51 -1.01 3.63
N ILE A 72 -18.32 -0.79 4.20
CA ILE A 72 -18.17 -0.61 5.65
C ILE A 72 -18.18 0.87 6.03
N ASN A 73 -17.43 1.69 5.32
CA ASN A 73 -17.34 3.13 5.60
C ASN A 73 -17.45 3.94 4.29
N PRO A 74 -18.65 4.01 3.69
CA PRO A 74 -18.83 4.76 2.43
C PRO A 74 -18.66 6.27 2.58
N ALA A 75 -18.74 6.78 3.82
CA ALA A 75 -18.61 8.21 4.11
C ALA A 75 -17.16 8.69 4.22
N VAL A 76 -16.16 7.81 4.07
CA VAL A 76 -14.75 8.18 4.28
C VAL A 76 -14.30 9.31 3.35
N TYR A 77 -14.75 9.29 2.11
CA TYR A 77 -14.39 10.33 1.13
C TYR A 77 -15.13 11.64 1.40
N ASP A 78 -16.38 11.56 1.81
CA ASP A 78 -17.17 12.75 2.18
C ASP A 78 -16.58 13.43 3.39
N GLU A 79 -16.14 12.68 4.38
CA GLU A 79 -15.46 13.21 5.57
C GLU A 79 -14.15 13.90 5.19
N ALA A 80 -13.32 13.26 4.38
CA ALA A 80 -12.07 13.85 3.90
C ALA A 80 -12.34 15.11 3.08
N PHE A 81 -13.36 15.11 2.25
CA PHE A 81 -13.74 16.24 1.44
C PHE A 81 -14.25 17.42 2.28
N SER A 82 -15.02 17.14 3.34
CA SER A 82 -15.49 18.19 4.24
C SER A 82 -14.35 18.88 4.99
N ILE A 83 -13.29 18.14 5.34
CA ILE A 83 -12.08 18.70 5.94
C ILE A 83 -11.39 19.65 4.95
N LEU A 84 -11.31 19.26 3.68
CA LEU A 84 -10.72 20.11 2.65
C LEU A 84 -11.56 21.36 2.38
N LYS A 85 -12.88 21.25 2.41
CA LYS A 85 -13.79 22.41 2.27
C LYS A 85 -13.59 23.43 3.36
N SER A 86 -13.21 23.02 4.55
CA SER A 86 -12.97 23.93 5.68
C SER A 86 -11.62 24.66 5.59
N ASN A 87 -10.75 24.28 4.66
CA ASN A 87 -9.46 24.91 4.48
C ASN A 87 -9.63 26.29 3.82
N PRO A 88 -9.20 27.39 4.50
CA PRO A 88 -9.38 28.74 3.97
C PRO A 88 -8.55 29.03 2.70
N MET A 89 -7.57 28.20 2.40
CA MET A 89 -6.75 28.34 1.18
C MET A 89 -7.43 27.77 -0.07
N MET A 90 -8.51 27.01 0.10
CA MET A 90 -9.25 26.45 -1.03
C MET A 90 -10.17 27.50 -1.65
N ASN A 91 -10.03 27.73 -2.95
CA ASN A 91 -10.94 28.59 -3.70
C ASN A 91 -12.13 27.80 -4.27
N SER A 92 -13.14 28.52 -4.78
CA SER A 92 -14.35 27.90 -5.31
C SER A 92 -14.09 27.02 -6.55
N ALA A 93 -13.13 27.40 -7.38
CA ALA A 93 -12.77 26.61 -8.56
C ALA A 93 -12.14 25.26 -8.17
N SER A 94 -11.25 25.26 -7.18
CA SER A 94 -10.63 24.04 -6.66
C SER A 94 -11.67 23.12 -6.01
N LEU A 95 -12.60 23.68 -5.23
CA LEU A 95 -13.66 22.92 -4.59
C LEU A 95 -14.58 22.29 -5.62
N GLN A 96 -14.94 23.02 -6.67
CA GLN A 96 -15.78 22.49 -7.74
C GLN A 96 -15.09 21.37 -8.51
N ALA A 97 -13.80 21.49 -8.79
CA ALA A 97 -13.02 20.44 -9.41
C ALA A 97 -12.99 19.19 -8.56
N MET A 98 -12.84 19.33 -7.24
CA MET A 98 -12.86 18.20 -6.29
C MET A 98 -14.22 17.54 -6.22
N GLU A 99 -15.32 18.32 -6.25
CA GLU A 99 -16.68 17.76 -6.28
C GLU A 99 -16.92 16.90 -7.52
N ASN A 100 -16.36 17.30 -8.65
CA ASN A 100 -16.44 16.51 -9.89
C ASN A 100 -15.67 15.20 -9.82
N ILE A 101 -14.60 15.15 -9.03
CA ILE A 101 -13.75 13.97 -8.85
C ILE A 101 -14.32 13.01 -7.80
N LEU A 102 -15.09 13.53 -6.84
CA LEU A 102 -15.57 12.76 -5.68
C LEU A 102 -16.25 11.43 -6.05
N PRO A 103 -17.15 11.36 -7.06
CA PRO A 103 -17.76 10.08 -7.44
C PRO A 103 -16.75 9.05 -7.98
N MET A 104 -15.61 9.51 -8.46
CA MET A 104 -14.55 8.67 -9.03
C MET A 104 -13.47 8.30 -8.00
N MET A 105 -13.53 8.84 -6.79
CA MET A 105 -12.51 8.62 -5.76
C MET A 105 -12.27 7.14 -5.42
N PRO A 106 -13.29 6.28 -5.31
CA PRO A 106 -13.05 4.86 -5.08
C PRO A 106 -12.17 4.22 -6.15
N THR A 107 -12.42 4.53 -7.42
CA THR A 107 -11.64 4.02 -8.55
C THR A 107 -10.21 4.55 -8.52
N TYR A 108 -10.02 5.84 -8.31
CA TYR A 108 -8.69 6.45 -8.23
C TYR A 108 -7.90 5.90 -7.05
N THR A 109 -8.55 5.71 -5.89
CA THR A 109 -7.90 5.15 -4.71
C THR A 109 -7.49 3.71 -4.94
N PHE A 110 -8.33 2.91 -5.60
CA PHE A 110 -8.00 1.53 -5.95
C PHE A 110 -6.74 1.46 -6.80
N PHE A 111 -6.68 2.20 -7.90
CA PHE A 111 -5.52 2.19 -8.78
C PHE A 111 -4.30 2.83 -8.12
N GLY A 112 -4.47 3.89 -7.36
CA GLY A 112 -3.39 4.53 -6.63
C GLY A 112 -2.73 3.58 -5.62
N ASN A 113 -3.52 2.88 -4.83
CA ASN A 113 -3.04 1.87 -3.89
C ASN A 113 -2.35 0.72 -4.62
N LEU A 114 -2.95 0.26 -5.72
CA LEU A 114 -2.40 -0.84 -6.52
C LEU A 114 -0.99 -0.48 -7.04
N VAL A 115 -0.86 0.66 -7.68
CA VAL A 115 0.41 1.12 -8.25
C VAL A 115 1.43 1.36 -7.14
N TYR A 116 1.05 2.05 -6.07
CA TYR A 116 1.93 2.34 -4.94
C TYR A 116 2.48 1.07 -4.29
N CYS A 117 1.59 0.14 -3.94
CA CYS A 117 1.99 -1.10 -3.29
C CYS A 117 2.84 -1.97 -4.22
N TRP A 118 2.50 -2.03 -5.50
CA TRP A 118 3.25 -2.80 -6.48
C TRP A 118 4.66 -2.23 -6.67
N LEU A 119 4.79 -0.92 -6.89
CA LEU A 119 6.11 -0.27 -7.06
C LEU A 119 6.98 -0.45 -5.81
N PHE A 120 6.40 -0.26 -4.64
CA PHE A 120 7.08 -0.48 -3.37
C PHE A 120 7.57 -1.92 -3.25
N GLY A 121 6.72 -2.87 -3.58
CA GLY A 121 7.07 -4.30 -3.57
C GLY A 121 8.14 -4.66 -4.59
N VAL A 122 8.13 -4.04 -5.78
CA VAL A 122 9.18 -4.24 -6.80
C VAL A 122 10.53 -3.76 -6.28
N VAL A 123 10.58 -2.58 -5.65
CA VAL A 123 11.82 -2.04 -5.08
C VAL A 123 12.35 -2.96 -3.97
N LEU A 124 11.47 -3.40 -3.06
CA LEU A 124 11.86 -4.34 -2.00
C LEU A 124 12.33 -5.67 -2.56
N SER A 125 11.67 -6.17 -3.59
CA SER A 125 12.06 -7.44 -4.24
C SER A 125 13.44 -7.33 -4.87
N ALA A 126 13.76 -6.19 -5.46
CA ALA A 126 15.10 -5.93 -6.02
C ALA A 126 16.17 -5.93 -4.92
N ILE A 127 15.89 -5.33 -3.77
CA ILE A 127 16.81 -5.31 -2.63
C ILE A 127 16.97 -6.71 -2.05
N TYR A 128 15.87 -7.40 -1.78
CA TYR A 128 15.89 -8.72 -1.14
C TYR A 128 16.50 -9.79 -2.03
N SER A 129 16.27 -9.74 -3.34
CA SER A 129 16.83 -10.74 -4.27
C SER A 129 18.35 -10.74 -4.26
N ARG A 130 18.97 -9.60 -4.02
CA ARG A 130 20.43 -9.48 -3.93
C ARG A 130 20.98 -10.04 -2.62
N ASN A 131 20.16 -10.08 -1.57
CA ASN A 131 20.54 -10.52 -0.23
C ASN A 131 20.14 -11.97 0.05
N ILE A 132 19.35 -12.59 -0.81
CA ILE A 132 18.97 -14.00 -0.68
C ILE A 132 20.10 -14.88 -1.21
N PRO A 133 20.57 -15.88 -0.40
CA PRO A 133 21.58 -16.83 -0.87
C PRO A 133 21.11 -17.59 -2.10
N SER A 134 21.94 -17.63 -3.12
CA SER A 134 21.67 -18.38 -4.34
C SER A 134 22.93 -19.15 -4.75
N LYS A 135 22.76 -20.38 -5.22
CA LYS A 135 23.86 -21.18 -5.77
C LYS A 135 24.34 -20.62 -7.10
N ASN A 136 23.49 -19.89 -7.80
CA ASN A 136 23.78 -19.29 -9.09
C ASN A 136 23.43 -17.80 -9.03
N PRO A 137 24.38 -16.92 -8.65
CA PRO A 137 24.09 -15.49 -8.39
C PRO A 137 23.79 -14.68 -9.64
N PHE A 138 23.92 -15.25 -10.81
CA PHE A 138 23.61 -14.62 -12.09
C PHE A 138 22.50 -15.37 -12.84
#